data_0d73004d80c3230f18a595a88c0053da
#
_entry.id   0d73004d80c3230f18a595a88c0053da
#
_cell.length_a   1.000
_cell.length_b   1.000
_cell.length_c   1.000
_cell.angle_alpha   90.00
_cell.angle_beta   90.00
_cell.angle_gamma   90.00
#
_symmetry.space_group_name_H-M   'P 1'
#
loop_
_entity.id
_entity.type
_entity.pdbx_description
1 polymer ?
#
loop_
_entity_poly.entity_id
_entity_poly.type
_entity_poly.pdbx_seq_one_letter_code
_entity_poly.pdbx_strand_id
1 'polypeptide(L)'
;MIDIRVEGLVKSFDLEKKILDGLTFQVDTGERVGLLGRNGAGKTTLFKILTGELDYDSGTVQIASGRRVGLISQIPVYPEGYTVEDVLRTAFARMFRMKDEMDALALAMEQGASDDATLRRYGELNARFEGLGGWDTDTAVNKVANGLSISDEMRTRLFDRLSGGEKTRVNLGRLILEDTDVLLLDEPTNHLDLQATEWLE
;
A
#
# COMPACT_ATOMS: atom_id res chain seq x y z
N MET A 1 8.71 -14.66 -11.66
CA MET A 1 8.71 -13.40 -12.44
C MET A 1 9.40 -12.36 -11.57
N ILE A 2 10.24 -11.50 -12.13
CA ILE A 2 10.98 -10.49 -11.35
C ILE A 2 10.06 -9.29 -11.14
N ASP A 3 9.81 -8.93 -9.88
CA ASP A 3 9.03 -7.74 -9.50
C ASP A 3 9.92 -6.51 -9.30
N ILE A 4 11.13 -6.70 -8.75
CA ILE A 4 12.12 -5.63 -8.58
C ILE A 4 13.46 -6.11 -9.14
N ARG A 5 14.13 -5.24 -9.91
CA ARG A 5 15.52 -5.41 -10.33
C ARG A 5 16.29 -4.12 -10.08
N VAL A 6 17.41 -4.24 -9.39
CA VAL A 6 18.36 -3.16 -9.10
C VAL A 6 19.72 -3.56 -9.59
N GLU A 7 20.37 -2.72 -10.39
CA GLU A 7 21.71 -2.99 -10.96
C GLU A 7 22.62 -1.80 -10.77
N GLY A 8 23.74 -2.01 -10.07
CA GLY A 8 24.80 -1.03 -9.88
C GLY A 8 24.35 0.27 -9.21
N LEU A 9 23.35 0.22 -8.34
CA LEU A 9 22.76 1.41 -7.73
C LEU A 9 23.75 2.14 -6.84
N VAL A 10 23.93 3.44 -7.11
CA VAL A 10 24.79 4.35 -6.33
C VAL A 10 23.96 5.53 -5.86
N LYS A 11 24.11 5.87 -4.57
CA LYS A 11 23.53 7.07 -3.96
C LYS A 11 24.49 7.70 -2.96
N SER A 12 24.74 8.99 -3.13
CA SER A 12 25.49 9.85 -2.22
C SER A 12 24.61 11.01 -1.76
N PHE A 13 24.80 11.49 -0.53
CA PHE A 13 24.22 12.76 -0.08
C PHE A 13 25.29 13.87 -0.03
N ASP A 14 26.56 13.47 0.05
CA ASP A 14 27.73 14.34 0.02
C ASP A 14 28.71 13.84 -1.04
N LEU A 15 29.63 14.68 -1.48
CA LEU A 15 30.67 14.33 -2.46
C LEU A 15 31.67 13.27 -1.96
N GLU A 16 31.74 13.03 -0.65
CA GLU A 16 32.76 12.18 -0.04
C GLU A 16 32.25 10.80 0.41
N LYS A 17 30.92 10.63 0.61
CA LYS A 17 30.39 9.39 1.16
C LYS A 17 29.21 8.84 0.38
N LYS A 18 29.45 7.71 -0.27
CA LYS A 18 28.38 6.91 -0.86
C LYS A 18 27.60 6.16 0.23
N ILE A 19 26.30 6.29 0.24
CA ILE A 19 25.40 5.54 1.11
C ILE A 19 25.03 4.20 0.49
N LEU A 20 24.82 4.18 -0.83
CA LEU A 20 24.72 2.97 -1.64
C LEU A 20 25.86 2.99 -2.65
N ASP A 21 26.61 1.91 -2.78
CA ASP A 21 27.78 1.82 -3.67
C ASP A 21 27.74 0.55 -4.51
N GLY A 22 27.12 0.65 -5.68
CA GLY A 22 27.05 -0.43 -6.65
C GLY A 22 26.09 -1.58 -6.25
N LEU A 23 25.03 -1.29 -5.48
CA LEU A 23 24.08 -2.30 -5.02
C LEU A 23 23.37 -2.97 -6.21
N THR A 24 23.41 -4.31 -6.22
CA THR A 24 22.75 -5.13 -7.25
C THR A 24 22.00 -6.27 -6.62
N PHE A 25 20.70 -6.39 -6.90
CA PHE A 25 19.84 -7.50 -6.46
C PHE A 25 18.57 -7.57 -7.31
N GLN A 26 17.85 -8.66 -7.16
CA GLN A 26 16.50 -8.82 -7.70
C GLN A 26 15.57 -9.46 -6.67
N VAL A 27 14.28 -9.24 -6.83
CA VAL A 27 13.22 -9.84 -6.02
C VAL A 27 12.18 -10.43 -6.96
N ASP A 28 11.89 -11.71 -6.78
CA ASP A 28 10.88 -12.43 -7.56
C ASP A 28 9.48 -12.31 -6.93
N THR A 29 8.46 -12.52 -7.77
CA THR A 29 7.06 -12.51 -7.33
C THR A 29 6.84 -13.52 -6.20
N GLY A 30 6.27 -13.06 -5.09
CA GLY A 30 5.99 -13.87 -3.91
C GLY A 30 7.22 -14.17 -3.04
N GLU A 31 8.38 -13.62 -3.37
CA GLU A 31 9.59 -13.77 -2.57
C GLU A 31 9.55 -12.85 -1.34
N ARG A 32 10.06 -13.35 -0.20
CA ARG A 32 10.26 -12.58 1.02
C ARG A 32 11.75 -12.35 1.23
N VAL A 33 12.16 -11.09 1.23
CA VAL A 33 13.57 -10.68 1.31
C VAL A 33 13.83 -9.88 2.57
N GLY A 34 14.79 -10.33 3.39
CA GLY A 34 15.27 -9.61 4.55
C GLY A 34 16.44 -8.69 4.19
N LEU A 35 16.27 -7.37 4.35
CA LEU A 35 17.33 -6.39 4.18
C LEU A 35 18.04 -6.13 5.52
N LEU A 36 19.25 -6.68 5.67
CA LEU A 36 20.03 -6.56 6.90
C LEU A 36 21.12 -5.49 6.77
N GLY A 37 21.33 -4.73 7.85
CA GLY A 37 22.38 -3.70 7.90
C GLY A 37 22.29 -2.85 9.15
N ARG A 38 23.42 -2.23 9.53
CA ARG A 38 23.50 -1.32 10.68
C ARG A 38 22.60 -0.09 10.45
N ASN A 39 22.26 0.62 11.54
CA ASN A 39 21.59 1.91 11.41
C ASN A 39 22.47 2.88 10.60
N GLY A 40 21.85 3.59 9.67
CA GLY A 40 22.58 4.46 8.71
C GLY A 40 23.23 3.74 7.53
N ALA A 41 23.03 2.43 7.34
CA ALA A 41 23.55 1.68 6.19
C ALA A 41 22.82 1.94 4.87
N GLY A 42 21.79 2.79 4.85
CA GLY A 42 21.06 3.15 3.63
C GLY A 42 19.79 2.35 3.37
N LYS A 43 19.27 1.55 4.34
CA LYS A 43 18.04 0.77 4.16
C LYS A 43 16.85 1.66 3.76
N THR A 44 16.55 2.67 4.57
CA THR A 44 15.48 3.66 4.29
C THR A 44 15.73 4.43 2.98
N THR A 45 16.99 4.73 2.67
CA THR A 45 17.39 5.38 1.41
C THR A 45 17.02 4.50 0.22
N LEU A 46 17.34 3.21 0.27
CA LEU A 46 16.96 2.24 -0.77
C LEU A 46 15.44 2.18 -0.93
N PHE A 47 14.69 2.08 0.16
CA PHE A 47 13.22 2.04 0.09
C PHE A 47 12.63 3.29 -0.57
N LYS A 48 13.13 4.48 -0.22
CA LYS A 48 12.69 5.74 -0.86
C LYS A 48 13.03 5.81 -2.35
N ILE A 49 14.15 5.20 -2.77
CA ILE A 49 14.48 5.10 -4.19
C ILE A 49 13.53 4.13 -4.89
N LEU A 50 13.21 2.99 -4.28
CA LEU A 50 12.26 2.02 -4.85
C LEU A 50 10.84 2.57 -4.96
N THR A 51 10.42 3.48 -4.07
CA THR A 51 9.12 4.17 -4.16
C THR A 51 9.11 5.39 -5.09
N GLY A 52 10.28 5.79 -5.60
CA GLY A 52 10.42 6.99 -6.43
C GLY A 52 10.38 8.31 -5.64
N GLU A 53 10.45 8.25 -4.30
CA GLU A 53 10.50 9.44 -3.43
C GLU A 53 11.89 10.10 -3.43
N LEU A 54 12.92 9.37 -3.85
CA LEU A 54 14.31 9.83 -3.87
C LEU A 54 15.00 9.39 -5.17
N ASP A 55 15.68 10.34 -5.81
CA ASP A 55 16.53 10.07 -6.97
C ASP A 55 17.86 9.41 -6.56
N TYR A 56 18.52 8.75 -7.52
CA TYR A 56 19.83 8.10 -7.36
C TYR A 56 20.84 8.63 -8.37
N ASP A 57 22.13 8.44 -8.06
CA ASP A 57 23.23 9.07 -8.83
C ASP A 57 23.59 8.25 -10.08
N SER A 58 23.57 6.91 -9.97
CA SER A 58 23.83 6.00 -11.10
C SER A 58 23.29 4.60 -10.81
N GLY A 59 23.24 3.77 -11.85
CA GLY A 59 22.65 2.43 -11.84
C GLY A 59 21.27 2.40 -12.47
N THR A 60 20.56 1.29 -12.31
CA THR A 60 19.19 1.12 -12.78
C THR A 60 18.30 0.52 -11.70
N VAL A 61 17.07 1.03 -11.62
CA VAL A 61 16.00 0.48 -10.77
C VAL A 61 14.80 0.23 -11.66
N GLN A 62 14.35 -1.01 -11.69
CA GLN A 62 13.20 -1.44 -12.49
C GLN A 62 12.19 -2.14 -11.58
N ILE A 63 10.97 -1.67 -11.62
CA ILE A 63 9.81 -2.33 -11.01
C ILE A 63 8.93 -2.82 -12.16
N ALA A 64 8.47 -4.06 -12.07
CA ALA A 64 7.64 -4.65 -13.12
C ALA A 64 6.42 -3.79 -13.40
N SER A 65 6.10 -3.60 -14.69
CA SER A 65 5.00 -2.73 -15.11
C SER A 65 3.68 -3.15 -14.47
N GLY A 66 2.97 -2.18 -13.92
CA GLY A 66 1.67 -2.39 -13.27
C GLY A 66 1.75 -2.84 -11.81
N ARG A 67 2.95 -3.11 -11.27
CA ARG A 67 3.13 -3.43 -9.85
C ARG A 67 3.01 -2.19 -8.97
N ARG A 68 2.29 -2.32 -7.87
CA ARG A 68 2.12 -1.29 -6.85
C ARG A 68 3.06 -1.55 -5.69
N VAL A 69 3.89 -0.57 -5.36
CA VAL A 69 4.82 -0.63 -4.23
C VAL A 69 4.24 0.17 -3.07
N GLY A 70 4.11 -0.47 -1.91
CA GLY A 70 3.74 0.19 -0.65
C GLY A 70 4.93 0.25 0.30
N LEU A 71 5.14 1.40 0.95
CA LEU A 71 6.21 1.59 1.95
C LEU A 71 5.61 1.97 3.30
N ILE A 72 6.00 1.27 4.36
CA ILE A 72 5.69 1.62 5.75
C ILE A 72 6.84 2.43 6.34
N SER A 73 7.06 3.63 5.91
CA SER A 73 7.97 4.57 6.58
C SER A 73 7.30 5.91 6.85
N GLN A 74 6.27 6.22 6.10
CA GLN A 74 5.54 7.49 6.23
C GLN A 74 4.05 7.21 6.43
N ILE A 75 3.54 7.71 7.55
CA ILE A 75 2.10 7.70 7.81
C ILE A 75 1.51 8.88 7.04
N PRO A 76 0.59 8.64 6.09
CA PRO A 76 -0.06 9.73 5.37
C PRO A 76 -0.80 10.66 6.32
N VAL A 77 -0.91 11.93 5.94
CA VAL A 77 -1.78 12.87 6.63
C VAL A 77 -3.20 12.63 6.17
N TYR A 78 -4.08 12.29 7.10
CA TYR A 78 -5.50 12.10 6.83
C TYR A 78 -6.29 13.37 7.19
N PRO A 79 -7.48 13.57 6.62
CA PRO A 79 -8.37 14.65 7.02
C PRO A 79 -8.68 14.59 8.51
N GLU A 80 -8.85 15.77 9.12
CA GLU A 80 -9.25 15.87 10.52
C GLU A 80 -10.59 15.16 10.76
N GLY A 81 -10.70 14.45 11.88
CA GLY A 81 -11.89 13.70 12.25
C GLY A 81 -11.95 12.28 11.71
N TYR A 82 -11.00 11.83 10.90
CA TYR A 82 -10.97 10.44 10.46
C TYR A 82 -10.77 9.49 11.64
N THR A 83 -11.64 8.48 11.70
CA THR A 83 -11.48 7.33 12.60
C THR A 83 -10.48 6.34 12.02
N VAL A 84 -10.05 5.37 12.83
CA VAL A 84 -9.24 4.23 12.36
C VAL A 84 -9.96 3.48 11.24
N GLU A 85 -11.28 3.28 11.38
CA GLU A 85 -12.11 2.65 10.34
C GLU A 85 -12.04 3.42 9.01
N ASP A 86 -12.17 4.76 9.06
CA ASP A 86 -12.11 5.60 7.87
C ASP A 86 -10.73 5.47 7.19
N VAL A 87 -9.65 5.45 7.98
CA VAL A 87 -8.30 5.27 7.45
C VAL A 87 -8.14 3.91 6.76
N LEU A 88 -8.59 2.82 7.37
CA LEU A 88 -8.54 1.49 6.74
C LEU A 88 -9.32 1.47 5.42
N ARG A 89 -10.50 2.10 5.39
CA ARG A 89 -11.35 2.17 4.19
C ARG A 89 -10.77 3.02 3.07
N THR A 90 -9.82 3.92 3.34
CA THR A 90 -9.13 4.66 2.26
C THR A 90 -8.40 3.74 1.28
N ALA A 91 -8.02 2.53 1.70
CA ALA A 91 -7.45 1.50 0.83
C ALA A 91 -8.34 1.18 -0.39
N PHE A 92 -9.65 1.30 -0.22
CA PHE A 92 -10.65 1.00 -1.23
C PHE A 92 -11.10 2.22 -2.04
N ALA A 93 -10.44 3.37 -1.89
CA ALA A 93 -10.85 4.62 -2.54
C ALA A 93 -11.03 4.48 -4.07
N ARG A 94 -10.24 3.63 -4.73
CA ARG A 94 -10.39 3.34 -6.16
C ARG A 94 -11.65 2.53 -6.45
N MET A 95 -11.96 1.54 -5.60
CA MET A 95 -13.16 0.72 -5.73
C MET A 95 -14.42 1.55 -5.48
N PHE A 96 -14.41 2.42 -4.48
CA PHE A 96 -15.54 3.32 -4.22
C PHE A 96 -15.79 4.26 -5.40
N ARG A 97 -14.74 4.85 -6.00
CA ARG A 97 -14.92 5.66 -7.22
C ARG A 97 -15.50 4.87 -8.40
N MET A 98 -15.11 3.59 -8.57
CA MET A 98 -15.73 2.74 -9.59
C MET A 98 -17.20 2.47 -9.27
N LYS A 99 -17.55 2.26 -8.01
CA LYS A 99 -18.93 2.07 -7.55
C LYS A 99 -19.77 3.33 -7.80
N ASP A 100 -19.25 4.51 -7.46
CA ASP A 100 -19.93 5.79 -7.72
C ASP A 100 -20.20 5.99 -9.23
N GLU A 101 -19.24 5.64 -10.10
CA GLU A 101 -19.41 5.69 -11.56
C GLU A 101 -20.47 4.68 -12.02
N MET A 102 -20.48 3.47 -11.48
CA MET A 102 -21.50 2.46 -11.78
C MET A 102 -22.90 2.92 -11.36
N ASP A 103 -23.02 3.49 -10.17
CA ASP A 103 -24.31 3.99 -9.66
C ASP A 103 -24.83 5.17 -10.50
N ALA A 104 -23.94 6.06 -10.94
CA ALA A 104 -24.30 7.14 -11.85
C ALA A 104 -24.77 6.62 -13.21
N LEU A 105 -24.12 5.61 -13.78
CA LEU A 105 -24.53 4.97 -15.03
C LEU A 105 -25.88 4.24 -14.88
N ALA A 106 -26.08 3.53 -13.75
CA ALA A 106 -27.33 2.85 -13.46
C ALA A 106 -28.49 3.86 -13.40
N LEU A 107 -28.32 4.98 -12.70
CA LEU A 107 -29.30 6.05 -12.62
C LEU A 107 -29.59 6.66 -13.99
N ALA A 108 -28.58 6.88 -14.84
CA ALA A 108 -28.75 7.37 -16.19
C ALA A 108 -29.56 6.39 -17.07
N MET A 109 -29.30 5.08 -16.92
CA MET A 109 -30.08 4.03 -17.62
C MET A 109 -31.55 4.00 -17.18
N GLU A 110 -31.84 4.17 -15.89
CA GLU A 110 -33.20 4.29 -15.37
C GLU A 110 -33.95 5.52 -15.95
N GLN A 111 -33.21 6.59 -16.26
CA GLN A 111 -33.72 7.82 -16.87
C GLN A 111 -33.84 7.75 -18.41
N GLY A 112 -33.52 6.60 -19.02
CA GLY A 112 -33.65 6.34 -20.43
C GLY A 112 -32.39 6.43 -21.28
N ALA A 113 -31.22 6.70 -20.66
CA ALA A 113 -29.92 6.71 -21.35
C ALA A 113 -29.34 5.28 -21.45
N SER A 114 -30.00 4.41 -22.23
CA SER A 114 -29.61 2.99 -22.37
C SER A 114 -28.95 2.73 -23.73
N ASP A 115 -27.99 3.57 -24.14
CA ASP A 115 -27.22 3.33 -25.35
C ASP A 115 -26.15 2.23 -25.14
N ASP A 116 -25.64 1.66 -26.22
CA ASP A 116 -24.66 0.57 -26.21
C ASP A 116 -23.37 0.96 -25.52
N ALA A 117 -22.99 2.23 -25.54
CA ALA A 117 -21.77 2.72 -24.89
C ALA A 117 -21.92 2.72 -23.34
N THR A 118 -23.05 3.22 -22.84
CA THR A 118 -23.41 3.22 -21.42
C THR A 118 -23.49 1.81 -20.86
N LEU A 119 -24.16 0.89 -21.56
CA LEU A 119 -24.27 -0.51 -21.16
C LEU A 119 -22.92 -1.20 -21.11
N ARG A 120 -22.07 -0.99 -22.13
CA ARG A 120 -20.72 -1.55 -22.17
C ARG A 120 -19.87 -1.03 -21.03
N ARG A 121 -19.87 0.29 -20.79
CA ARG A 121 -19.10 0.91 -19.72
C ARG A 121 -19.50 0.39 -18.34
N TYR A 122 -20.80 0.27 -18.07
CA TYR A 122 -21.29 -0.33 -16.83
C TYR A 122 -20.81 -1.78 -16.66
N GLY A 123 -20.91 -2.59 -17.71
CA GLY A 123 -20.46 -3.99 -17.70
C GLY A 123 -18.97 -4.13 -17.44
N GLU A 124 -18.12 -3.29 -18.04
CA GLU A 124 -16.67 -3.27 -17.81
C GLU A 124 -16.34 -2.90 -16.37
N LEU A 125 -16.99 -1.87 -15.82
CA LEU A 125 -16.77 -1.42 -14.44
C LEU A 125 -17.24 -2.49 -13.45
N ASN A 126 -18.42 -3.09 -13.67
CA ASN A 126 -18.97 -4.12 -12.80
C ASN A 126 -18.06 -5.36 -12.75
N ALA A 127 -17.63 -5.86 -13.92
CA ALA A 127 -16.72 -7.00 -13.98
C ALA A 127 -15.38 -6.71 -13.27
N ARG A 128 -14.86 -5.49 -13.40
CA ARG A 128 -13.63 -5.07 -12.73
C ARG A 128 -13.82 -4.90 -11.22
N PHE A 129 -14.92 -4.31 -10.78
CA PHE A 129 -15.27 -4.13 -9.38
C PHE A 129 -15.44 -5.48 -8.68
N GLU A 130 -16.14 -6.42 -9.30
CA GLU A 130 -16.33 -7.79 -8.82
C GLU A 130 -14.98 -8.54 -8.76
N GLY A 131 -14.17 -8.47 -9.82
CA GLY A 131 -12.85 -9.09 -9.88
C GLY A 131 -11.85 -8.57 -8.83
N LEU A 132 -12.06 -7.37 -8.30
CA LEU A 132 -11.30 -6.79 -7.19
C LEU A 132 -11.89 -7.09 -5.81
N GLY A 133 -12.98 -7.88 -5.72
CA GLY A 133 -13.66 -8.16 -4.45
C GLY A 133 -14.40 -6.96 -3.87
N GLY A 134 -14.88 -6.05 -4.71
CA GLY A 134 -15.50 -4.79 -4.29
C GLY A 134 -16.73 -4.95 -3.39
N TRP A 135 -17.41 -6.11 -3.45
CA TRP A 135 -18.56 -6.45 -2.60
C TRP A 135 -18.17 -6.96 -1.20
N ASP A 136 -16.90 -7.35 -0.98
CA ASP A 136 -16.42 -8.00 0.24
C ASP A 136 -15.50 -7.10 1.09
N THR A 137 -15.52 -5.78 0.88
CA THR A 137 -14.63 -4.83 1.56
C THR A 137 -14.74 -4.89 3.09
N ASP A 138 -15.94 -5.07 3.64
CA ASP A 138 -16.15 -5.18 5.08
C ASP A 138 -15.48 -6.45 5.65
N THR A 139 -15.60 -7.57 4.94
CA THR A 139 -14.94 -8.82 5.32
C THR A 139 -13.42 -8.66 5.29
N ALA A 140 -12.89 -7.99 4.27
CA ALA A 140 -11.46 -7.72 4.16
C ALA A 140 -10.95 -6.85 5.32
N VAL A 141 -11.66 -5.75 5.64
CA VAL A 141 -11.34 -4.88 6.79
C VAL A 141 -11.33 -5.68 8.08
N ASN A 142 -12.37 -6.47 8.34
CA ASN A 142 -12.48 -7.27 9.56
C ASN A 142 -11.34 -8.29 9.68
N LYS A 143 -10.99 -8.96 8.58
CA LYS A 143 -9.87 -9.94 8.56
C LYS A 143 -8.54 -9.28 8.91
N VAL A 144 -8.24 -8.13 8.28
CA VAL A 144 -6.97 -7.41 8.52
C VAL A 144 -6.95 -6.78 9.91
N ALA A 145 -8.05 -6.18 10.36
CA ALA A 145 -8.16 -5.61 11.70
C ALA A 145 -7.91 -6.66 12.78
N ASN A 146 -8.52 -7.83 12.67
CA ASN A 146 -8.32 -8.94 13.60
C ASN A 146 -6.87 -9.45 13.57
N GLY A 147 -6.28 -9.63 12.38
CA GLY A 147 -4.89 -10.08 12.22
C GLY A 147 -3.88 -9.13 12.85
N LEU A 148 -4.14 -7.83 12.77
CA LEU A 148 -3.29 -6.79 13.35
C LEU A 148 -3.71 -6.35 14.76
N SER A 149 -4.58 -7.08 15.45
CA SER A 149 -5.06 -6.74 16.81
C SER A 149 -5.64 -5.32 16.90
N ILE A 150 -6.35 -4.87 15.86
CA ILE A 150 -7.10 -3.60 15.83
C ILE A 150 -8.53 -3.91 16.33
N SER A 151 -8.79 -3.64 17.60
CA SER A 151 -10.09 -3.92 18.21
C SER A 151 -11.22 -3.04 17.67
N ASP A 152 -12.48 -3.46 17.83
CA ASP A 152 -13.64 -2.66 17.44
C ASP A 152 -13.70 -1.31 18.17
N GLU A 153 -13.27 -1.27 19.43
CA GLU A 153 -13.14 -0.02 20.19
C GLU A 153 -12.08 0.90 19.54
N MET A 154 -10.93 0.34 19.15
CA MET A 154 -9.88 1.11 18.47
C MET A 154 -10.35 1.65 17.12
N ARG A 155 -11.17 0.90 16.37
CA ARG A 155 -11.70 1.29 15.05
C ARG A 155 -12.54 2.58 15.12
N THR A 156 -13.21 2.84 16.22
CA THR A 156 -14.02 4.07 16.43
C THR A 156 -13.22 5.27 16.91
N ARG A 157 -11.97 5.08 17.33
CA ARG A 157 -11.10 6.18 17.81
C ARG A 157 -10.62 7.05 16.65
N LEU A 158 -10.45 8.34 16.94
CA LEU A 158 -9.84 9.27 15.99
C LEU A 158 -8.38 8.88 15.74
N PHE A 159 -8.00 8.77 14.45
CA PHE A 159 -6.65 8.39 14.05
C PHE A 159 -5.58 9.31 14.62
N ASP A 160 -5.83 10.62 14.66
CA ASP A 160 -4.87 11.59 15.17
C ASP A 160 -4.54 11.41 16.65
N ARG A 161 -5.45 10.81 17.42
CA ARG A 161 -5.28 10.55 18.87
C ARG A 161 -4.55 9.24 19.18
N LEU A 162 -4.16 8.48 18.18
CA LEU A 162 -3.42 7.25 18.35
C LEU A 162 -1.94 7.53 18.69
N SER A 163 -1.33 6.60 19.42
CA SER A 163 0.12 6.55 19.60
C SER A 163 0.84 6.27 18.27
N GLY A 164 2.14 6.55 18.18
CA GLY A 164 2.94 6.26 16.98
C GLY A 164 2.85 4.81 16.54
N GLY A 165 2.96 3.86 17.47
CA GLY A 165 2.86 2.43 17.17
C GLY A 165 1.46 2.02 16.67
N GLU A 166 0.38 2.53 17.30
CA GLU A 166 -0.98 2.30 16.84
C GLU A 166 -1.19 2.86 15.41
N LYS A 167 -0.68 4.06 15.12
CA LYS A 167 -0.74 4.67 13.78
C LYS A 167 -0.02 3.82 12.74
N THR A 168 1.18 3.32 13.07
CA THR A 168 1.94 2.43 12.18
C THR A 168 1.18 1.14 11.90
N ARG A 169 0.57 0.52 12.93
CA ARG A 169 -0.24 -0.69 12.82
C ARG A 169 -1.47 -0.47 11.90
N VAL A 170 -2.18 0.63 12.07
CA VAL A 170 -3.34 0.98 11.23
C VAL A 170 -2.90 1.24 9.78
N ASN A 171 -1.80 1.97 9.58
CA ASN A 171 -1.26 2.22 8.24
C ASN A 171 -0.80 0.93 7.54
N LEU A 172 -0.22 -0.01 8.28
CA LEU A 172 0.09 -1.35 7.77
C LEU A 172 -1.18 -2.06 7.30
N GLY A 173 -2.24 -2.05 8.13
CA GLY A 173 -3.54 -2.61 7.75
C GLY A 173 -4.10 -2.00 6.47
N ARG A 174 -4.02 -0.69 6.33
CA ARG A 174 -4.42 0.01 5.11
C ARG A 174 -3.63 -0.44 3.89
N LEU A 175 -2.30 -0.58 3.99
CA LEU A 175 -1.46 -1.02 2.87
C LEU A 175 -1.73 -2.47 2.46
N ILE A 176 -2.02 -3.35 3.42
CA ILE A 176 -2.43 -4.73 3.14
C ILE A 176 -3.77 -4.76 2.41
N LEU A 177 -4.74 -3.91 2.85
CA LEU A 177 -6.05 -3.78 2.21
C LEU A 177 -5.97 -3.15 0.80
N GLU A 178 -4.98 -2.31 0.54
CA GLU A 178 -4.74 -1.71 -0.77
C GLU A 178 -4.27 -2.73 -1.81
N ASP A 179 -3.99 -3.97 -1.38
CA ASP A 179 -3.54 -5.06 -2.22
C ASP A 179 -2.29 -4.66 -3.02
N THR A 180 -1.28 -4.19 -2.28
CA THR A 180 0.01 -3.83 -2.87
C THR A 180 0.74 -5.08 -3.35
N ASP A 181 1.31 -5.03 -4.55
CA ASP A 181 2.05 -6.17 -5.13
C ASP A 181 3.43 -6.36 -4.46
N VAL A 182 4.02 -5.26 -4.00
CA VAL A 182 5.29 -5.23 -3.27
C VAL A 182 5.13 -4.39 -2.01
N LEU A 183 5.38 -4.99 -0.85
CA LEU A 183 5.31 -4.30 0.43
C LEU A 183 6.72 -4.13 1.01
N LEU A 184 7.14 -2.88 1.20
CA LEU A 184 8.41 -2.51 1.82
C LEU A 184 8.17 -2.17 3.29
N LEU A 185 8.82 -2.92 4.20
CA LEU A 185 8.69 -2.76 5.65
C LEU A 185 10.00 -2.22 6.24
N ASP A 186 10.02 -0.96 6.68
CA ASP A 186 11.18 -0.38 7.36
C ASP A 186 11.02 -0.54 8.88
N GLU A 187 11.82 -1.44 9.47
CA GLU A 187 11.84 -1.77 10.89
C GLU A 187 10.44 -2.09 11.50
N PRO A 188 9.65 -2.99 10.87
CA PRO A 188 8.25 -3.20 11.25
C PRO A 188 8.07 -3.69 12.70
N THR A 189 9.06 -4.41 13.22
CA THR A 189 9.03 -4.98 14.58
C THR A 189 9.05 -3.94 15.71
N ASN A 190 9.48 -2.71 15.43
CA ASN A 190 9.50 -1.65 16.44
C ASN A 190 8.10 -1.19 16.87
N HIS A 191 7.07 -1.52 16.10
CA HIS A 191 5.71 -1.01 16.26
C HIS A 191 4.62 -2.09 16.25
N LEU A 192 4.99 -3.35 16.03
CA LEU A 192 4.08 -4.49 16.02
C LEU A 192 4.32 -5.36 17.26
N ASP A 193 3.23 -5.89 17.82
CA ASP A 193 3.31 -6.94 18.82
C ASP A 193 3.61 -8.30 18.16
N LEU A 194 3.93 -9.29 18.98
CA LEU A 194 4.32 -10.62 18.51
C LEU A 194 3.21 -11.23 17.63
N GLN A 195 1.95 -11.09 18.03
CA GLN A 195 0.79 -11.63 17.31
C GLN A 195 0.64 -11.01 15.91
N ALA A 196 0.78 -9.70 15.79
CA ALA A 196 0.71 -9.01 14.50
C ALA A 196 1.90 -9.36 13.61
N THR A 197 3.08 -9.61 14.19
CA THR A 197 4.25 -10.06 13.45
C THR A 197 4.06 -11.48 12.90
N GLU A 198 3.60 -12.43 13.74
CA GLU A 198 3.30 -13.80 13.32
C GLU A 198 2.21 -13.87 12.24
N TRP A 199 1.23 -12.97 12.30
CA TRP A 199 0.18 -12.92 11.29
C TRP A 199 0.68 -12.41 9.93
N LEU A 200 1.72 -11.56 9.91
CA LEU A 200 2.34 -11.05 8.69
C LEU A 200 3.26 -12.08 8.01
N GLU A 201 3.84 -13.01 8.77
CA GLU A 201 4.66 -14.12 8.26
C GLU A 201 3.82 -15.20 7.56
#